data_91ce898a183517afeeb54da5fc74aba0
#
_entry.id   91ce898a183517afeeb54da5fc74aba0
#
_cell.length_a   1.000
_cell.length_b   1.000
_cell.length_c   1.000
_cell.angle_alpha   90.00
_cell.angle_beta   90.00
_cell.angle_gamma   90.00
#
_symmetry.space_group_name_H-M   'P 1'
#
loop_
_entity.id
_entity.type
_entity.pdbx_description
1 polymer ?
#
loop_
_entity_poly.entity_id
_entity_poly.type
_entity_poly.pdbx_seq_one_letter_code
_entity_poly.pdbx_strand_id
1 'polypeptide(L)'
;MKNIVLTIVSLFTLVALNAQPPSVPAEKGTFFGEKFTAGNAVSVSDLVAQLQKLPADKKKVEVQLKANVTDVCTKEGCWIKIKGTTDKFMVKMKDHKFTVPLVLNEKEIIINGIAEEKTTSVEMLQHYAEDAGKTKAEIAAIKEPKKEIVIVAKGILVN
;
A
#
# COMPACT_ATOMS: atom_id res chain seq x y z
N MET A 1 7.72 -47.80 -49.11
CA MET A 1 7.46 -47.62 -47.67
C MET A 1 7.83 -46.20 -47.34
N LYS A 2 6.81 -45.31 -47.28
CA LYS A 2 6.97 -43.88 -46.99
C LYS A 2 6.78 -43.65 -45.50
N ASN A 3 7.84 -43.25 -44.80
CA ASN A 3 7.77 -42.86 -43.41
C ASN A 3 7.21 -41.43 -43.32
N ILE A 4 5.98 -41.30 -42.80
CA ILE A 4 5.37 -40.03 -42.44
C ILE A 4 5.82 -39.72 -41.01
N VAL A 5 6.76 -38.76 -40.90
CA VAL A 5 7.13 -38.19 -39.59
C VAL A 5 6.11 -37.15 -39.23
N LEU A 6 5.26 -37.47 -38.28
CA LEU A 6 4.26 -36.56 -37.74
C LEU A 6 4.93 -35.61 -36.72
N THR A 7 5.33 -34.42 -37.14
CA THR A 7 5.88 -33.40 -36.23
C THR A 7 4.71 -32.69 -35.48
N ILE A 8 4.48 -33.08 -34.23
CA ILE A 8 3.55 -32.40 -33.35
C ILE A 8 4.24 -31.10 -32.88
N VAL A 9 3.89 -29.98 -33.50
CA VAL A 9 4.26 -28.66 -33.01
C VAL A 9 3.33 -28.34 -31.85
N SER A 10 3.81 -28.58 -30.61
CA SER A 10 3.13 -28.15 -29.37
C SER A 10 3.24 -26.62 -29.25
N LEU A 11 2.15 -25.94 -29.60
CA LEU A 11 2.02 -24.49 -29.43
C LEU A 11 1.80 -24.18 -27.94
N PHE A 12 2.89 -23.99 -27.20
CA PHE A 12 2.85 -23.47 -25.84
C PHE A 12 2.43 -22.00 -25.90
N THR A 13 1.13 -21.73 -25.77
CA THR A 13 0.62 -20.38 -25.55
C THR A 13 1.02 -19.96 -24.14
N LEU A 14 2.06 -19.14 -24.01
CA LEU A 14 2.40 -18.41 -22.80
C LEU A 14 1.27 -17.43 -22.51
N VAL A 15 0.34 -17.81 -21.65
CA VAL A 15 -0.62 -16.89 -21.06
C VAL A 15 0.18 -16.01 -20.09
N ALA A 16 0.55 -14.83 -20.52
CA ALA A 16 1.09 -13.80 -19.64
C ALA A 16 -0.04 -13.43 -18.65
N LEU A 17 0.03 -13.95 -17.42
CA LEU A 17 -0.80 -13.53 -16.29
C LEU A 17 -0.40 -12.08 -15.96
N ASN A 18 -1.05 -11.12 -16.60
CA ASN A 18 -0.95 -9.73 -16.19
C ASN A 18 -1.71 -9.61 -14.86
N ALA A 19 -0.97 -9.46 -13.77
CA ALA A 19 -1.55 -9.09 -12.50
C ALA A 19 -2.15 -7.68 -12.66
N GLN A 20 -3.48 -7.60 -12.57
CA GLN A 20 -4.24 -6.34 -12.67
C GLN A 20 -5.04 -6.15 -11.38
N PRO A 21 -5.33 -4.89 -10.99
CA PRO A 21 -6.26 -4.65 -9.90
C PRO A 21 -7.61 -5.33 -10.15
N PRO A 22 -8.27 -5.88 -9.12
CA PRO A 22 -9.54 -6.54 -9.30
C PRO A 22 -10.60 -5.58 -9.86
N SER A 23 -11.41 -6.07 -10.81
CA SER A 23 -12.53 -5.33 -11.38
C SER A 23 -13.82 -5.66 -10.63
N VAL A 24 -13.88 -5.22 -9.37
CA VAL A 24 -15.06 -5.44 -8.48
C VAL A 24 -15.59 -4.09 -7.98
N PRO A 25 -16.89 -3.98 -7.69
CA PRO A 25 -17.46 -2.77 -7.12
C PRO A 25 -16.86 -2.44 -5.75
N ALA A 26 -16.76 -1.14 -5.43
CA ALA A 26 -16.39 -0.64 -4.11
C ALA A 26 -17.54 0.22 -3.57
N GLU A 27 -18.68 -0.43 -3.33
CA GLU A 27 -19.85 0.22 -2.77
C GLU A 27 -19.78 0.28 -1.25
N LYS A 28 -20.55 1.16 -0.64
CA LYS A 28 -20.67 1.25 0.81
C LYS A 28 -21.01 -0.11 1.42
N GLY A 29 -20.25 -0.50 2.45
CA GLY A 29 -20.38 -1.80 3.11
C GLY A 29 -19.53 -2.93 2.50
N THR A 30 -18.84 -2.68 1.38
CA THR A 30 -17.92 -3.65 0.78
C THR A 30 -16.66 -3.80 1.63
N PHE A 31 -16.24 -5.06 1.86
CA PHE A 31 -14.99 -5.39 2.55
C PHE A 31 -13.93 -5.90 1.58
N PHE A 32 -12.70 -5.49 1.81
CA PHE A 32 -11.49 -6.05 1.20
C PHE A 32 -10.58 -6.57 2.32
N GLY A 33 -10.05 -7.79 2.17
CA GLY A 33 -9.26 -8.45 3.22
C GLY A 33 -10.12 -9.04 4.35
N GLU A 34 -9.61 -8.98 5.58
CA GLU A 34 -10.29 -9.54 6.75
C GLU A 34 -11.53 -8.69 7.11
N LYS A 35 -12.67 -9.35 7.36
CA LYS A 35 -13.86 -8.67 7.88
C LYS A 35 -13.66 -8.31 9.35
N PHE A 36 -14.15 -7.17 9.75
CA PHE A 36 -14.11 -6.69 11.13
C PHE A 36 -15.40 -5.92 11.47
N THR A 37 -15.68 -5.78 12.75
CA THR A 37 -16.77 -4.92 13.21
C THR A 37 -16.25 -3.48 13.22
N ALA A 38 -16.86 -2.61 12.42
CA ALA A 38 -16.57 -1.19 12.46
C ALA A 38 -16.99 -0.62 13.83
N GLY A 39 -16.01 -0.11 14.56
CA GLY A 39 -16.19 0.45 15.90
C GLY A 39 -15.76 1.92 15.94
N ASN A 40 -14.96 2.27 16.95
CA ASN A 40 -14.44 3.62 17.15
C ASN A 40 -13.29 3.93 16.19
N ALA A 41 -13.59 4.11 14.91
CA ALA A 41 -12.60 4.52 13.93
C ALA A 41 -12.14 5.95 14.22
N VAL A 42 -10.83 6.12 14.44
CA VAL A 42 -10.21 7.42 14.69
C VAL A 42 -9.97 8.17 13.37
N SER A 43 -9.85 9.48 13.46
CA SER A 43 -9.43 10.30 12.33
C SER A 43 -7.92 10.19 12.08
N VAL A 44 -7.47 10.65 10.90
CA VAL A 44 -6.03 10.73 10.58
C VAL A 44 -5.29 11.64 11.54
N SER A 45 -5.88 12.77 11.95
CA SER A 45 -5.28 13.69 12.94
C SER A 45 -5.13 13.05 14.31
N ASP A 46 -6.13 12.29 14.75
CA ASP A 46 -6.06 11.59 16.05
C ASP A 46 -5.01 10.49 16.04
N LEU A 47 -4.88 9.74 14.93
CA LEU A 47 -3.81 8.77 14.76
C LEU A 47 -2.42 9.42 14.87
N VAL A 48 -2.19 10.54 14.18
CA VAL A 48 -0.92 11.28 14.25
C VAL A 48 -0.65 11.71 15.69
N ALA A 49 -1.64 12.28 16.39
CA ALA A 49 -1.50 12.67 17.78
C ALA A 49 -1.22 11.50 18.71
N GLN A 50 -1.81 10.32 18.48
CA GLN A 50 -1.51 9.10 19.22
C GLN A 50 -0.05 8.65 19.00
N LEU A 51 0.40 8.57 17.74
CA LEU A 51 1.78 8.19 17.42
C LEU A 51 2.80 9.15 18.01
N GLN A 52 2.52 10.46 18.04
CA GLN A 52 3.42 11.46 18.63
C GLN A 52 3.61 11.27 20.14
N LYS A 53 2.60 10.80 20.86
CA LYS A 53 2.66 10.53 22.31
C LYS A 53 3.41 9.25 22.66
N LEU A 54 3.66 8.36 21.70
CA LEU A 54 4.38 7.12 21.96
C LEU A 54 5.89 7.36 22.05
N PRO A 55 6.62 6.56 22.85
CA PRO A 55 8.08 6.55 22.87
C PRO A 55 8.67 6.30 21.49
N ALA A 56 9.86 6.82 21.22
CA ALA A 56 10.51 6.76 19.92
C ALA A 56 10.75 5.32 19.42
N ASP A 57 10.94 4.38 20.36
CA ASP A 57 11.18 2.95 20.10
C ASP A 57 9.89 2.14 19.88
N LYS A 58 8.70 2.73 20.14
CA LYS A 58 7.40 2.05 20.11
C LYS A 58 6.35 2.77 19.29
N LYS A 59 6.75 3.43 18.22
CA LYS A 59 5.88 4.21 17.32
C LYS A 59 4.97 3.32 16.45
N LYS A 60 4.18 2.44 17.10
CA LYS A 60 3.31 1.48 16.44
C LYS A 60 2.01 1.30 17.22
N VAL A 61 0.86 1.31 16.53
CA VAL A 61 -0.46 1.19 17.15
C VAL A 61 -1.41 0.38 16.26
N GLU A 62 -2.19 -0.51 16.86
CA GLU A 62 -3.37 -1.10 16.19
C GLU A 62 -4.50 -0.08 16.14
N VAL A 63 -5.15 0.07 14.99
CA VAL A 63 -6.11 1.13 14.78
C VAL A 63 -7.20 0.73 13.80
N GLN A 64 -8.41 1.23 14.03
CA GLN A 64 -9.41 1.43 12.99
C GLN A 64 -9.33 2.91 12.56
N LEU A 65 -8.94 3.16 11.32
CA LEU A 65 -8.68 4.49 10.80
C LEU A 65 -9.70 4.85 9.72
N LYS A 66 -10.41 5.95 9.91
CA LYS A 66 -11.27 6.53 8.89
C LYS A 66 -10.47 7.51 8.04
N ALA A 67 -10.48 7.31 6.72
CA ALA A 67 -9.68 8.12 5.79
C ALA A 67 -10.26 8.13 4.37
N ASN A 68 -9.83 9.13 3.57
CA ASN A 68 -10.14 9.18 2.15
C ASN A 68 -8.95 8.66 1.32
N VAL A 69 -9.25 7.78 0.37
CA VAL A 69 -8.27 7.26 -0.59
C VAL A 69 -7.92 8.33 -1.60
N THR A 70 -6.63 8.50 -1.88
CA THR A 70 -6.14 9.47 -2.88
C THR A 70 -5.44 8.84 -4.06
N ASP A 71 -4.96 7.60 -3.91
CA ASP A 71 -4.30 6.84 -4.97
C ASP A 71 -4.49 5.34 -4.72
N VAL A 72 -4.54 4.57 -5.79
CA VAL A 72 -4.57 3.10 -5.77
C VAL A 72 -3.49 2.58 -6.71
N CYS A 73 -2.78 1.53 -6.31
CA CYS A 73 -1.78 0.86 -7.14
C CYS A 73 -2.42 0.41 -8.48
N THR A 74 -1.94 0.96 -9.59
CA THR A 74 -2.48 0.67 -10.93
C THR A 74 -2.06 -0.69 -11.48
N LYS A 75 -1.01 -1.30 -10.91
CA LYS A 75 -0.54 -2.62 -11.36
C LYS A 75 -1.40 -3.75 -10.78
N GLU A 76 -1.56 -3.80 -9.46
CA GLU A 76 -2.16 -4.95 -8.78
C GLU A 76 -3.19 -4.56 -7.70
N GLY A 77 -3.29 -3.28 -7.32
CA GLY A 77 -4.11 -2.86 -6.19
C GLY A 77 -3.54 -3.28 -4.82
N CYS A 78 -2.22 -3.53 -4.72
CA CYS A 78 -1.56 -4.06 -3.52
C CYS A 78 -1.21 -2.98 -2.48
N TRP A 79 -1.39 -1.71 -2.80
CA TRP A 79 -1.27 -0.57 -1.90
C TRP A 79 -2.23 0.54 -2.30
N ILE A 80 -2.55 1.40 -1.33
CA ILE A 80 -3.25 2.65 -1.55
C ILE A 80 -2.51 3.79 -0.85
N LYS A 81 -2.82 5.03 -1.23
CA LYS A 81 -2.49 6.20 -0.41
C LYS A 81 -3.78 6.82 0.10
N ILE A 82 -3.70 7.33 1.31
CA ILE A 82 -4.79 8.07 1.95
C ILE A 82 -4.35 9.51 2.22
N LYS A 83 -5.31 10.41 2.35
CA LYS A 83 -5.05 11.81 2.71
C LYS A 83 -4.52 11.85 4.15
N GLY A 84 -3.28 12.32 4.32
CA GLY A 84 -2.66 12.59 5.61
C GLY A 84 -2.95 13.99 6.13
N THR A 85 -2.26 14.42 7.17
CA THR A 85 -2.35 15.78 7.73
C THR A 85 -1.59 16.79 6.87
N THR A 86 -0.38 16.47 6.47
CA THR A 86 0.48 17.28 5.58
C THR A 86 0.76 16.55 4.27
N ASP A 87 1.03 15.25 4.35
CA ASP A 87 1.38 14.39 3.23
C ASP A 87 0.39 13.23 3.09
N LYS A 88 0.52 12.44 2.02
CA LYS A 88 -0.23 11.19 1.85
C LYS A 88 0.44 10.07 2.64
N PHE A 89 -0.36 9.27 3.35
CA PHE A 89 0.14 8.08 4.03
C PHE A 89 0.01 6.86 3.14
N MET A 90 1.05 6.03 3.16
CA MET A 90 1.07 4.74 2.45
C MET A 90 0.32 3.69 3.27
N VAL A 91 -0.61 2.99 2.63
CA VAL A 91 -1.31 1.82 3.18
C VAL A 91 -0.94 0.61 2.35
N LYS A 92 -0.28 -0.37 2.96
CA LYS A 92 0.08 -1.64 2.33
C LYS A 92 -0.87 -2.73 2.81
N MET A 93 -1.24 -3.63 1.94
CA MET A 93 -2.04 -4.80 2.30
C MET A 93 -1.16 -5.79 3.06
N LYS A 94 -1.66 -6.29 4.21
CA LYS A 94 -0.91 -7.22 5.08
C LYS A 94 -0.52 -8.47 4.30
N ASP A 95 0.77 -8.78 4.28
CA ASP A 95 1.35 -9.98 3.67
C ASP A 95 0.90 -10.20 2.20
N HIS A 96 0.52 -9.14 1.48
CA HIS A 96 -0.06 -9.19 0.13
C HIS A 96 -1.29 -10.12 0.00
N LYS A 97 -2.03 -10.34 1.10
CA LYS A 97 -3.13 -11.31 1.15
C LYS A 97 -4.39 -10.87 0.39
N PHE A 98 -4.52 -9.61 0.06
CA PHE A 98 -5.63 -9.08 -0.71
C PHE A 98 -5.20 -7.86 -1.52
N THR A 99 -6.01 -7.53 -2.50
CA THR A 99 -5.85 -6.36 -3.36
C THR A 99 -7.16 -5.59 -3.42
N VAL A 100 -7.10 -4.34 -3.89
CA VAL A 100 -8.28 -3.48 -4.00
C VAL A 100 -8.47 -2.96 -5.42
N PRO A 101 -9.71 -2.69 -5.85
CA PRO A 101 -9.99 -2.17 -7.18
C PRO A 101 -9.62 -0.68 -7.32
N LEU A 102 -9.38 -0.24 -8.55
CA LEU A 102 -9.07 1.17 -8.86
C LEU A 102 -10.23 2.10 -8.49
N VAL A 103 -11.48 1.62 -8.56
CA VAL A 103 -12.67 2.39 -8.19
C VAL A 103 -12.75 2.72 -6.69
N LEU A 104 -11.80 2.22 -5.88
CA LEU A 104 -11.65 2.63 -4.48
C LEU A 104 -11.07 4.05 -4.35
N ASN A 105 -10.45 4.59 -5.40
CA ASN A 105 -9.94 5.95 -5.41
C ASN A 105 -11.07 6.96 -5.09
N GLU A 106 -10.74 7.98 -4.30
CA GLU A 106 -11.66 9.03 -3.81
C GLU A 106 -12.78 8.54 -2.86
N LYS A 107 -12.80 7.25 -2.50
CA LYS A 107 -13.75 6.72 -1.51
C LYS A 107 -13.29 6.99 -0.09
N GLU A 108 -14.26 7.18 0.80
CA GLU A 108 -14.06 7.14 2.24
C GLU A 108 -14.06 5.68 2.70
N ILE A 109 -13.09 5.32 3.50
CA ILE A 109 -12.90 3.95 3.98
C ILE A 109 -12.60 3.91 5.47
N ILE A 110 -12.84 2.76 6.08
CA ILE A 110 -12.33 2.40 7.41
C ILE A 110 -11.29 1.31 7.22
N ILE A 111 -10.06 1.57 7.66
CA ILE A 111 -8.94 0.63 7.62
C ILE A 111 -8.80 0.00 9.00
N ASN A 112 -8.90 -1.32 9.09
CA ASN A 112 -8.48 -2.07 10.29
C ASN A 112 -7.06 -2.56 10.08
N GLY A 113 -6.12 -2.14 10.93
CA GLY A 113 -4.72 -2.46 10.70
C GLY A 113 -3.78 -1.93 11.76
N ILE A 114 -2.51 -1.83 11.38
CA ILE A 114 -1.42 -1.36 12.23
C ILE A 114 -0.81 -0.13 11.57
N ALA A 115 -0.77 0.99 12.29
CA ALA A 115 -0.06 2.19 11.88
C ALA A 115 1.29 2.27 12.59
N GLU A 116 2.32 2.67 11.86
CA GLU A 116 3.70 2.78 12.37
C GLU A 116 4.36 4.03 11.79
N GLU A 117 4.99 4.85 12.64
CA GLU A 117 5.90 5.89 12.22
C GLU A 117 7.27 5.26 11.95
N LYS A 118 7.72 5.31 10.70
CA LYS A 118 9.04 4.84 10.27
C LYS A 118 9.96 6.03 10.06
N THR A 119 11.17 5.91 10.57
CA THR A 119 12.25 6.87 10.29
C THR A 119 13.26 6.19 9.38
N THR A 120 13.47 6.75 8.19
CA THR A 120 14.53 6.34 7.28
C THR A 120 15.74 7.25 7.49
N SER A 121 16.89 6.68 7.83
CA SER A 121 18.12 7.44 8.08
C SER A 121 18.60 8.17 6.82
N VAL A 122 19.44 9.19 7.01
CA VAL A 122 20.07 9.93 5.90
C VAL A 122 20.87 8.99 4.99
N GLU A 123 21.66 8.08 5.58
CA GLU A 123 22.46 7.09 4.83
C GLU A 123 21.59 6.21 3.94
N MET A 124 20.46 5.72 4.48
CA MET A 124 19.52 4.88 3.71
C MET A 124 18.82 5.68 2.61
N LEU A 125 18.46 6.93 2.86
CA LEU A 125 17.86 7.80 1.85
C LEU A 125 18.86 8.13 0.72
N GLN A 126 20.13 8.34 1.06
CA GLN A 126 21.21 8.56 0.09
C GLN A 126 21.44 7.31 -0.75
N HIS A 127 21.46 6.13 -0.14
CA HIS A 127 21.55 4.84 -0.85
C HIS A 127 20.38 4.64 -1.82
N TYR A 128 19.14 4.89 -1.40
CA TYR A 128 17.98 4.83 -2.31
C TYR A 128 18.05 5.84 -3.45
N ALA A 129 18.60 7.03 -3.20
CA ALA A 129 18.79 8.06 -4.23
C ALA A 129 19.87 7.64 -5.25
N GLU A 130 20.92 6.98 -4.79
CA GLU A 130 21.97 6.40 -5.65
C GLU A 130 21.41 5.29 -6.53
N ASP A 131 20.65 4.33 -5.96
CA ASP A 131 19.97 3.25 -6.70
C ASP A 131 18.97 3.80 -7.72
N ALA A 132 18.35 4.94 -7.43
CA ALA A 132 17.46 5.65 -8.34
C ALA A 132 18.19 6.47 -9.43
N GLY A 133 19.54 6.42 -9.48
CA GLY A 133 20.34 7.13 -10.47
C GLY A 133 20.39 8.65 -10.29
N LYS A 134 20.17 9.15 -9.05
CA LYS A 134 20.28 10.57 -8.73
C LYS A 134 21.71 11.06 -8.84
N THR A 135 21.88 12.34 -9.13
CA THR A 135 23.20 12.98 -9.19
C THR A 135 23.86 13.06 -7.80
N LYS A 136 25.20 13.12 -7.77
CA LYS A 136 25.94 13.29 -6.51
C LYS A 136 25.51 14.53 -5.72
N ALA A 137 25.13 15.61 -6.41
CA ALA A 137 24.63 16.83 -5.78
C ALA A 137 23.28 16.62 -5.10
N GLU A 138 22.32 15.91 -5.75
CA GLU A 138 21.02 15.56 -5.18
C GLU A 138 21.16 14.62 -3.98
N ILE A 139 22.08 13.64 -4.06
CA ILE A 139 22.38 12.73 -2.95
C ILE A 139 22.95 13.50 -1.76
N ALA A 140 23.93 14.37 -1.99
CA ALA A 140 24.56 15.19 -0.94
C ALA A 140 23.60 16.22 -0.32
N ALA A 141 22.52 16.59 -1.03
CA ALA A 141 21.48 17.48 -0.51
C ALA A 141 20.57 16.80 0.54
N ILE A 142 20.57 15.46 0.63
CA ILE A 142 19.82 14.71 1.64
C ILE A 142 20.58 14.76 2.95
N LYS A 143 20.13 15.61 3.89
CA LYS A 143 20.79 15.87 5.18
C LYS A 143 19.95 15.50 6.39
N GLU A 144 18.68 15.25 6.20
CA GLU A 144 17.74 14.96 7.29
C GLU A 144 17.08 13.60 7.10
N PRO A 145 16.83 12.85 8.20
CA PRO A 145 16.09 11.61 8.14
C PRO A 145 14.63 11.89 7.74
N LYS A 146 14.03 10.99 6.99
CA LYS A 146 12.61 11.08 6.60
C LYS A 146 11.75 10.28 7.56
N LYS A 147 10.77 10.94 8.15
CA LYS A 147 9.71 10.29 8.93
C LYS A 147 8.47 10.15 8.05
N GLU A 148 7.89 8.96 8.05
CA GLU A 148 6.65 8.70 7.34
C GLU A 148 5.76 7.73 8.12
N ILE A 149 4.44 7.91 8.03
CA ILE A 149 3.48 6.98 8.61
C ILE A 149 3.10 5.97 7.54
N VAL A 150 3.34 4.69 7.86
CA VAL A 150 2.96 3.55 7.04
C VAL A 150 1.89 2.76 7.78
N ILE A 151 0.84 2.36 7.07
CA ILE A 151 -0.24 1.56 7.62
C ILE A 151 -0.23 0.20 6.93
N VAL A 152 -0.30 -0.87 7.73
CA VAL A 152 -0.47 -2.24 7.25
C VAL A 152 -1.91 -2.63 7.49
N ALA A 153 -2.71 -2.66 6.43
CA ALA A 153 -4.13 -3.00 6.48
C ALA A 153 -4.33 -4.51 6.58
N LYS A 154 -5.07 -4.97 7.58
CA LYS A 154 -5.60 -6.33 7.70
C LYS A 154 -6.91 -6.44 6.92
N GLY A 155 -7.72 -5.38 6.94
CA GLY A 155 -8.96 -5.27 6.20
C GLY A 155 -9.37 -3.82 5.98
N ILE A 156 -10.17 -3.60 4.94
CA ILE A 156 -10.70 -2.30 4.54
C ILE A 156 -12.21 -2.44 4.35
N LEU A 157 -12.97 -1.51 4.91
CA LEU A 157 -14.41 -1.35 4.72
C LEU A 157 -14.68 -0.05 3.98
N VAL A 158 -15.47 -0.08 2.92
CA VAL A 158 -15.97 1.12 2.24
C VAL A 158 -17.10 1.73 3.08
N ASN A 159 -16.95 3.00 3.47
CA ASN A 159 -17.88 3.69 4.38
C ASN A 159 -18.98 4.46 3.67
#